data_167ef7543fa5456ce081c6cc5e332d24
#
_entry.id   167ef7543fa5456ce081c6cc5e332d24
#
_cell.length_a   1.000
_cell.length_b   1.000
_cell.length_c   1.000
_cell.angle_alpha   90.00
_cell.angle_beta   90.00
_cell.angle_gamma   90.00
#
_symmetry.space_group_name_H-M   'P 1'
#
loop_
_entity.id
_entity.type
_entity.pdbx_description
1 polymer ?
#
loop_
_entity_poly.entity_id
_entity_poly.type
_entity_poly.pdbx_seq_one_letter_code
_entity_poly.pdbx_strand_id
1 'polypeptide(L)'
;MQLADDPSSIDKNKYTEQLLALGRNSGLHQVGVASAEVLHRARQALNERKSQGLHNQMQFTYRNPNRSTDPTAALPSAKSVIVGALSYSTQMPEQPEKLSARVARYVWSDYYAQLRESLRQIAKQLESDGFRAVVLADDNAIVDREVAYQAGLGWFGKNSNLLIAGAGSYFVLGCVVTNAPLVVADKPVEDGCGSCRRCLDNCPTQAIIAPGVIDANKCLAWLLQKPGVFDRDFRVALGDRLYGCDDCQEVCPPTVRFEKRTSVIADEPVKHDDRANAWVSVQKILLADDESLLKEFGAWYIANRDPKWLRRNALVILGNIGDANDKLVVELLQKYCNHGDAILRSHAVWAAARLGLNHLLPVSEDDEIVLAELRALPSVK
;
A
#
# COMPACT_ATOMS: atom_id res chain seq x y z
N MET A 1 -13.79 -12.53 -45.12
CA MET A 1 -12.68 -13.34 -44.56
C MET A 1 -11.39 -12.64 -44.97
N GLN A 2 -11.03 -11.56 -44.24
CA GLN A 2 -9.75 -10.86 -44.41
C GLN A 2 -8.68 -11.73 -43.71
N LEU A 3 -7.68 -12.12 -44.46
CA LEU A 3 -6.49 -12.80 -43.96
C LEU A 3 -5.83 -11.85 -42.99
N ALA A 4 -5.62 -12.29 -41.73
CA ALA A 4 -4.81 -11.58 -40.78
C ALA A 4 -3.40 -11.43 -41.38
N ASP A 5 -2.92 -10.22 -41.54
CA ASP A 5 -1.54 -9.92 -41.95
C ASP A 5 -0.59 -10.65 -41.00
N ASP A 6 0.46 -11.25 -41.56
CA ASP A 6 1.49 -11.97 -40.83
C ASP A 6 2.03 -11.06 -39.69
N PRO A 7 2.03 -11.50 -38.40
CA PRO A 7 2.55 -10.71 -37.28
C PRO A 7 4.00 -10.23 -37.47
N SER A 8 4.75 -10.79 -38.43
CA SER A 8 6.10 -10.36 -38.77
C SER A 8 6.16 -9.03 -39.56
N SER A 9 5.04 -8.53 -40.10
CA SER A 9 4.95 -7.31 -40.91
C SER A 9 4.61 -6.03 -40.11
N ILE A 10 4.36 -6.15 -38.82
CA ILE A 10 3.96 -5.03 -37.96
C ILE A 10 5.15 -4.08 -37.73
N ASP A 11 4.97 -2.77 -38.05
CA ASP A 11 5.88 -1.74 -37.61
C ASP A 11 5.86 -1.62 -36.09
N LYS A 12 6.90 -2.16 -35.44
CA LYS A 12 7.01 -2.23 -33.97
C LYS A 12 6.90 -0.86 -33.30
N ASN A 13 7.47 0.19 -33.87
CA ASN A 13 7.42 1.52 -33.28
C ASN A 13 5.98 2.04 -33.27
N LYS A 14 5.33 2.00 -34.43
CA LYS A 14 3.94 2.46 -34.58
C LYS A 14 2.98 1.66 -33.70
N TYR A 15 3.13 0.34 -33.67
CA TYR A 15 2.29 -0.54 -32.87
C TYR A 15 2.47 -0.31 -31.37
N THR A 16 3.72 -0.16 -30.92
CA THR A 16 4.01 0.16 -29.51
C THR A 16 3.34 1.47 -29.12
N GLU A 17 3.50 2.53 -29.91
CA GLU A 17 2.88 3.84 -29.62
C GLU A 17 1.34 3.77 -29.61
N GLN A 18 0.72 2.97 -30.46
CA GLN A 18 -0.74 2.73 -30.44
C GLN A 18 -1.19 2.11 -29.10
N LEU A 19 -0.48 1.10 -28.60
CA LEU A 19 -0.79 0.46 -27.30
C LEU A 19 -0.56 1.40 -26.12
N LEU A 20 0.52 2.20 -26.15
CA LEU A 20 0.77 3.21 -25.12
C LEU A 20 -0.30 4.32 -25.14
N ALA A 21 -0.74 4.76 -26.32
CA ALA A 21 -1.81 5.73 -26.46
C ALA A 21 -3.14 5.15 -25.95
N LEU A 22 -3.45 3.89 -26.28
CA LEU A 22 -4.64 3.19 -25.78
C LEU A 22 -4.64 3.16 -24.24
N GLY A 23 -3.51 2.83 -23.60
CA GLY A 23 -3.39 2.84 -22.14
C GLY A 23 -3.68 4.22 -21.54
N ARG A 24 -3.10 5.28 -22.10
CA ARG A 24 -3.36 6.66 -21.66
C ARG A 24 -4.83 7.05 -21.84
N ASN A 25 -5.43 6.71 -22.97
CA ASN A 25 -6.85 6.97 -23.25
C ASN A 25 -7.79 6.15 -22.35
N SER A 26 -7.32 5.03 -21.80
CA SER A 26 -8.06 4.20 -20.84
C SER A 26 -7.90 4.67 -19.39
N GLY A 27 -7.30 5.85 -19.15
CA GLY A 27 -7.20 6.48 -17.83
C GLY A 27 -5.87 6.27 -17.10
N LEU A 28 -4.88 5.59 -17.71
CA LEU A 28 -3.54 5.49 -17.12
C LEU A 28 -2.81 6.83 -17.23
N HIS A 29 -2.21 7.26 -16.11
CA HIS A 29 -1.44 8.50 -16.06
C HIS A 29 -0.14 8.39 -16.90
N GLN A 30 0.51 7.25 -16.82
CA GLN A 30 1.71 6.95 -17.58
C GLN A 30 1.74 5.46 -17.97
N VAL A 31 2.31 5.18 -19.13
CA VAL A 31 2.46 3.83 -19.69
C VAL A 31 3.83 3.71 -20.33
N GLY A 32 4.48 2.57 -20.19
CA GLY A 32 5.78 2.27 -20.79
C GLY A 32 5.95 0.80 -21.04
N VAL A 33 7.06 0.41 -21.67
CA VAL A 33 7.35 -0.98 -22.02
C VAL A 33 8.71 -1.37 -21.46
N ALA A 34 8.76 -2.47 -20.71
CA ALA A 34 9.98 -3.14 -20.28
C ALA A 34 10.20 -4.44 -21.05
N SER A 35 11.45 -4.94 -21.07
CA SER A 35 11.76 -6.30 -21.50
C SER A 35 11.12 -7.32 -20.55
N ALA A 36 10.78 -8.52 -21.09
CA ALA A 36 10.34 -9.66 -20.29
C ALA A 36 11.51 -10.50 -19.75
N GLU A 37 12.71 -9.95 -19.70
CA GLU A 37 13.87 -10.59 -19.08
C GLU A 37 13.73 -10.65 -17.55
N VAL A 38 14.53 -11.53 -16.95
CA VAL A 38 14.58 -11.68 -15.49
C VAL A 38 15.00 -10.36 -14.82
N LEU A 39 14.25 -9.94 -13.81
CA LEU A 39 14.47 -8.71 -13.04
C LEU A 39 15.63 -8.93 -12.02
N HIS A 40 16.87 -9.05 -12.50
CA HIS A 40 18.03 -9.43 -11.69
C HIS A 40 18.25 -8.54 -10.48
N ARG A 41 18.13 -7.20 -10.65
CA ARG A 41 18.29 -6.23 -9.56
C ARG A 41 17.27 -6.45 -8.45
N ALA A 42 16.00 -6.65 -8.81
CA ALA A 42 14.95 -6.92 -7.83
C ALA A 42 15.15 -8.28 -7.14
N ARG A 43 15.57 -9.31 -7.89
CA ARG A 43 15.86 -10.64 -7.32
C ARG A 43 16.96 -10.58 -6.27
N GLN A 44 18.04 -9.89 -6.58
CA GLN A 44 19.14 -9.68 -5.64
C GLN A 44 18.64 -8.94 -4.39
N ALA A 45 17.97 -7.81 -4.57
CA ALA A 45 17.47 -6.99 -3.47
C ALA A 45 16.47 -7.76 -2.56
N LEU A 46 15.58 -8.58 -3.13
CA LEU A 46 14.64 -9.40 -2.35
C LEU A 46 15.38 -10.45 -1.51
N ASN A 47 16.37 -11.14 -2.10
CA ASN A 47 17.15 -12.15 -1.39
C ASN A 47 18.02 -11.54 -0.28
N GLU A 48 18.68 -10.41 -0.53
CA GLU A 48 19.47 -9.68 0.47
C GLU A 48 18.60 -9.22 1.65
N ARG A 49 17.46 -8.58 1.38
CA ARG A 49 16.53 -8.15 2.44
C ARG A 49 15.94 -9.32 3.22
N LYS A 50 15.69 -10.44 2.53
CA LYS A 50 15.20 -11.67 3.18
C LYS A 50 16.26 -12.27 4.09
N SER A 51 17.53 -12.36 3.65
CA SER A 51 18.64 -12.87 4.46
C SER A 51 18.95 -12.00 5.69
N GLN A 52 18.69 -10.69 5.59
CA GLN A 52 18.84 -9.73 6.69
C GLN A 52 17.60 -9.65 7.61
N GLY A 53 16.55 -10.41 7.34
CA GLY A 53 15.30 -10.37 8.14
C GLY A 53 14.46 -9.10 7.97
N LEU A 54 14.82 -8.22 7.03
CA LEU A 54 14.14 -6.92 6.82
C LEU A 54 12.72 -7.05 6.29
N HIS A 55 12.31 -8.21 5.80
CA HIS A 55 10.97 -8.48 5.26
C HIS A 55 9.92 -8.80 6.34
N ASN A 56 10.32 -8.98 7.62
CA ASN A 56 9.43 -9.26 8.76
C ASN A 56 8.32 -10.29 8.43
N GLN A 57 8.70 -11.45 7.90
CA GLN A 57 7.76 -12.55 7.52
C GLN A 57 6.74 -12.18 6.42
N MET A 58 6.85 -11.00 5.81
CA MET A 58 6.03 -10.62 4.66
C MET A 58 6.19 -11.68 3.55
N GLN A 59 5.08 -12.25 3.09
CA GLN A 59 5.11 -13.31 2.08
C GLN A 59 5.12 -12.72 0.67
N PHE A 60 4.11 -12.10 0.24
CA PHE A 60 3.91 -11.51 -1.07
C PHE A 60 5.03 -11.88 -2.09
N THR A 61 5.78 -10.93 -2.63
CA THR A 61 6.92 -11.18 -3.54
C THR A 61 8.10 -11.89 -2.87
N TYR A 62 8.24 -11.83 -1.54
CA TYR A 62 9.28 -12.51 -0.78
C TYR A 62 9.07 -14.02 -0.64
N ARG A 63 7.85 -14.53 -0.86
CA ARG A 63 7.57 -15.96 -0.78
C ARG A 63 8.38 -16.76 -1.80
N ASN A 64 8.45 -16.27 -3.03
CA ASN A 64 9.24 -16.89 -4.10
C ASN A 64 9.87 -15.80 -5.00
N PRO A 65 11.03 -15.24 -4.59
CA PRO A 65 11.71 -14.20 -5.37
C PRO A 65 12.02 -14.61 -6.81
N ASN A 66 12.34 -15.87 -7.06
CA ASN A 66 12.65 -16.35 -8.41
C ASN A 66 11.43 -16.23 -9.34
N ARG A 67 10.24 -16.59 -8.86
CA ARG A 67 8.99 -16.44 -9.61
C ARG A 67 8.60 -14.97 -9.77
N SER A 68 8.63 -14.20 -8.70
CA SER A 68 8.17 -12.79 -8.69
C SER A 68 9.05 -11.86 -9.52
N THR A 69 10.22 -12.33 -9.94
CA THR A 69 11.18 -11.54 -10.75
C THR A 69 11.41 -12.13 -12.14
N ASP A 70 10.55 -13.03 -12.56
CA ASP A 70 10.63 -13.66 -13.88
C ASP A 70 9.28 -13.54 -14.60
N PRO A 71 9.11 -12.57 -15.50
CA PRO A 71 7.88 -12.42 -16.26
C PRO A 71 7.50 -13.69 -17.06
N THR A 72 8.47 -14.52 -17.45
CA THR A 72 8.21 -15.77 -18.18
C THR A 72 7.52 -16.82 -17.31
N ALA A 73 7.57 -16.68 -15.97
CA ALA A 73 6.80 -17.54 -15.07
C ALA A 73 5.27 -17.28 -15.15
N ALA A 74 4.85 -16.09 -15.58
CA ALA A 74 3.45 -15.75 -15.83
C ALA A 74 3.03 -16.09 -17.26
N LEU A 75 3.92 -15.88 -18.24
CA LEU A 75 3.71 -16.20 -19.65
C LEU A 75 5.01 -16.73 -20.26
N PRO A 76 5.18 -18.05 -20.46
CA PRO A 76 6.44 -18.64 -20.92
C PRO A 76 6.99 -18.09 -22.24
N SER A 77 6.11 -17.57 -23.11
CA SER A 77 6.49 -16.95 -24.38
C SER A 77 6.65 -15.42 -24.28
N ALA A 78 6.68 -14.83 -23.09
CA ALA A 78 6.78 -13.39 -22.91
C ALA A 78 8.02 -12.78 -23.61
N LYS A 79 7.83 -11.63 -24.23
CA LYS A 79 8.87 -10.83 -24.88
C LYS A 79 8.91 -9.41 -24.35
N SER A 80 7.75 -8.88 -23.92
CA SER A 80 7.60 -7.53 -23.44
C SER A 80 6.63 -7.45 -22.26
N VAL A 81 6.79 -6.42 -21.43
CA VAL A 81 5.90 -6.11 -20.33
C VAL A 81 5.43 -4.66 -20.47
N ILE A 82 4.15 -4.44 -20.79
CA ILE A 82 3.56 -3.09 -20.80
C ILE A 82 3.18 -2.74 -19.38
N VAL A 83 3.69 -1.63 -18.86
CA VAL A 83 3.46 -1.20 -17.47
C VAL A 83 2.62 0.06 -17.45
N GLY A 84 1.58 0.05 -16.61
CA GLY A 84 0.72 1.20 -16.40
C GLY A 84 0.79 1.73 -14.97
N ALA A 85 0.69 3.04 -14.84
CA ALA A 85 0.56 3.75 -13.57
C ALA A 85 -0.76 4.51 -13.52
N LEU A 86 -1.60 4.24 -12.51
CA LEU A 86 -2.84 4.96 -12.24
C LEU A 86 -2.67 5.81 -10.99
N SER A 87 -2.95 7.11 -11.09
CA SER A 87 -2.83 8.05 -9.97
C SER A 87 -3.99 7.91 -8.98
N TYR A 88 -3.66 7.93 -7.68
CA TYR A 88 -4.61 8.11 -6.58
C TYR A 88 -4.31 9.37 -5.76
N SER A 89 -3.62 10.32 -6.35
CA SER A 89 -3.24 11.58 -5.70
C SER A 89 -4.48 12.43 -5.45
N THR A 90 -4.80 12.63 -4.17
CA THR A 90 -5.94 13.42 -3.70
C THR A 90 -5.59 14.06 -2.37
N GLN A 91 -6.02 15.31 -2.14
CA GLN A 91 -5.79 15.99 -0.87
C GLN A 91 -6.47 15.26 0.29
N MET A 92 -5.75 15.17 1.42
CA MET A 92 -6.31 14.69 2.67
C MET A 92 -7.39 15.65 3.15
N PRO A 93 -8.64 15.21 3.35
CA PRO A 93 -9.69 16.06 3.92
C PRO A 93 -9.44 16.32 5.40
N GLU A 94 -10.07 17.36 5.93
CA GLU A 94 -10.07 17.63 7.37
C GLU A 94 -10.67 16.45 8.14
N GLN A 95 -10.18 16.26 9.36
CA GLN A 95 -10.71 15.21 10.25
C GLN A 95 -12.15 15.53 10.64
N PRO A 96 -13.13 14.65 10.37
CA PRO A 96 -14.55 14.94 10.59
C PRO A 96 -14.94 14.90 12.07
N GLU A 97 -14.35 14.00 12.86
CA GLU A 97 -14.67 13.78 14.28
C GLU A 97 -13.40 13.50 15.09
N LYS A 98 -13.45 13.76 16.42
CA LYS A 98 -12.30 13.54 17.31
C LYS A 98 -11.78 12.10 17.34
N LEU A 99 -12.69 11.11 17.22
CA LEU A 99 -12.36 9.67 17.24
C LEU A 99 -12.37 9.07 15.84
N SER A 100 -11.82 9.79 14.86
CA SER A 100 -11.63 9.30 13.49
C SER A 100 -10.19 8.89 13.28
N ALA A 101 -10.01 7.71 12.72
CA ALA A 101 -8.74 7.11 12.35
C ALA A 101 -8.44 7.33 10.87
N ARG A 102 -7.23 7.72 10.55
CA ARG A 102 -6.76 7.95 9.18
C ARG A 102 -6.41 6.65 8.49
N VAL A 103 -6.72 6.56 7.19
CA VAL A 103 -6.24 5.48 6.32
C VAL A 103 -5.42 6.03 5.18
N ALA A 104 -4.48 5.23 4.67
CA ALA A 104 -3.63 5.64 3.55
C ALA A 104 -4.46 5.82 2.27
N ARG A 105 -4.06 6.77 1.42
CA ARG A 105 -4.82 7.18 0.21
C ARG A 105 -5.11 6.05 -0.76
N TYR A 106 -4.20 5.09 -0.89
CA TYR A 106 -4.34 4.00 -1.86
C TYR A 106 -5.53 3.06 -1.61
N VAL A 107 -6.19 3.14 -0.45
CA VAL A 107 -7.37 2.33 -0.09
C VAL A 107 -8.68 3.15 0.02
N TRP A 108 -8.67 4.44 -0.36
CA TRP A 108 -9.90 5.23 -0.34
C TRP A 108 -10.90 4.79 -1.41
N SER A 109 -10.40 4.22 -2.51
CA SER A 109 -11.19 3.62 -3.58
C SER A 109 -10.51 2.33 -4.07
N ASP A 110 -11.21 1.52 -4.86
CA ASP A 110 -10.60 0.36 -5.51
C ASP A 110 -9.84 0.79 -6.78
N TYR A 111 -8.72 1.48 -6.56
CA TYR A 111 -7.82 1.91 -7.64
C TYR A 111 -7.21 0.73 -8.41
N TYR A 112 -7.06 -0.42 -7.78
CA TYR A 112 -6.58 -1.61 -8.47
C TYR A 112 -7.62 -2.21 -9.42
N ALA A 113 -8.92 -2.11 -9.12
CA ALA A 113 -9.95 -2.48 -10.08
C ALA A 113 -9.94 -1.56 -11.31
N GLN A 114 -9.80 -0.25 -11.09
CA GLN A 114 -9.68 0.74 -12.17
C GLN A 114 -8.43 0.49 -13.03
N LEU A 115 -7.28 0.26 -12.38
CA LEU A 115 -6.03 -0.08 -13.05
C LEU A 115 -6.16 -1.36 -13.89
N ARG A 116 -6.72 -2.43 -13.31
CA ARG A 116 -6.97 -3.69 -14.03
C ARG A 116 -7.85 -3.50 -15.25
N GLU A 117 -8.88 -2.67 -15.15
CA GLU A 117 -9.75 -2.41 -16.30
C GLU A 117 -9.03 -1.68 -17.43
N SER A 118 -8.22 -0.64 -17.09
CA SER A 118 -7.40 0.06 -18.07
C SER A 118 -6.38 -0.88 -18.75
N LEU A 119 -5.74 -1.76 -17.99
CA LEU A 119 -4.79 -2.75 -18.52
C LEU A 119 -5.49 -3.83 -19.38
N ARG A 120 -6.73 -4.20 -19.06
CA ARG A 120 -7.51 -5.14 -19.86
C ARG A 120 -7.83 -4.60 -21.25
N GLN A 121 -8.00 -3.29 -21.44
CA GLN A 121 -8.18 -2.70 -22.77
C GLN A 121 -6.94 -2.96 -23.64
N ILE A 122 -5.73 -2.81 -23.07
CA ILE A 122 -4.48 -3.12 -23.76
C ILE A 122 -4.40 -4.63 -24.06
N ALA A 123 -4.73 -5.48 -23.09
CA ALA A 123 -4.68 -6.93 -23.25
C ALA A 123 -5.65 -7.40 -24.35
N LYS A 124 -6.89 -6.90 -24.38
CA LYS A 124 -7.89 -7.19 -25.43
C LYS A 124 -7.39 -6.79 -26.84
N GLN A 125 -6.72 -5.63 -26.96
CA GLN A 125 -6.13 -5.23 -28.24
C GLN A 125 -5.05 -6.21 -28.69
N LEU A 126 -4.12 -6.56 -27.79
CA LEU A 126 -3.08 -7.56 -28.06
C LEU A 126 -3.66 -8.91 -28.50
N GLU A 127 -4.70 -9.37 -27.80
CA GLU A 127 -5.37 -10.65 -28.10
C GLU A 127 -6.09 -10.60 -29.46
N SER A 128 -6.73 -9.48 -29.81
CA SER A 128 -7.38 -9.30 -31.12
C SER A 128 -6.37 -9.29 -32.27
N ASP A 129 -5.13 -8.85 -31.99
CA ASP A 129 -4.03 -8.83 -32.96
C ASP A 129 -3.22 -10.15 -32.97
N GLY A 130 -3.72 -11.19 -32.29
CA GLY A 130 -3.16 -12.54 -32.30
C GLY A 130 -2.03 -12.78 -31.29
N PHE A 131 -1.77 -11.85 -30.37
CA PHE A 131 -0.80 -12.03 -29.30
C PHE A 131 -1.44 -12.60 -28.03
N ARG A 132 -0.61 -13.15 -27.14
CA ARG A 132 -1.02 -13.59 -25.81
C ARG A 132 -0.74 -12.47 -24.82
N ALA A 133 -1.65 -12.27 -23.83
CA ALA A 133 -1.52 -11.25 -22.83
C ALA A 133 -1.98 -11.75 -21.44
N VAL A 134 -1.27 -11.36 -20.39
CA VAL A 134 -1.64 -11.66 -18.99
C VAL A 134 -1.57 -10.36 -18.20
N VAL A 135 -2.71 -9.95 -17.62
CA VAL A 135 -2.80 -8.76 -16.77
C VAL A 135 -2.41 -9.11 -15.34
N LEU A 136 -1.47 -8.38 -14.76
CA LEU A 136 -1.02 -8.51 -13.38
C LEU A 136 -1.11 -7.13 -12.71
N ALA A 137 -1.83 -7.05 -11.59
CA ALA A 137 -1.93 -5.83 -10.77
C ALA A 137 -2.27 -6.24 -9.33
N ASP A 138 -1.46 -5.81 -8.37
CA ASP A 138 -1.47 -6.28 -7.00
C ASP A 138 -1.32 -7.81 -6.92
N ASP A 139 -0.35 -8.33 -7.68
CA ASP A 139 -0.11 -9.76 -7.81
C ASP A 139 1.34 -10.10 -7.39
N ASN A 140 1.50 -11.22 -6.69
CA ASN A 140 2.81 -11.69 -6.24
C ASN A 140 3.66 -12.33 -7.35
N ALA A 141 3.12 -12.47 -8.56
CA ALA A 141 3.83 -13.02 -9.71
C ALA A 141 4.86 -12.06 -10.29
N ILE A 142 4.78 -10.76 -9.98
CA ILE A 142 5.72 -9.76 -10.50
C ILE A 142 6.05 -8.69 -9.47
N VAL A 143 7.23 -8.08 -9.61
CA VAL A 143 7.63 -6.90 -8.82
C VAL A 143 7.29 -5.63 -9.62
N ASP A 144 6.07 -5.12 -9.43
CA ASP A 144 5.50 -4.00 -10.20
C ASP A 144 6.42 -2.78 -10.28
N ARG A 145 7.04 -2.38 -9.15
CA ARG A 145 7.94 -1.22 -9.11
C ARG A 145 9.18 -1.41 -9.96
N GLU A 146 9.69 -2.64 -10.06
CA GLU A 146 10.87 -2.93 -10.86
C GLU A 146 10.58 -2.87 -12.35
N VAL A 147 9.48 -3.48 -12.81
CA VAL A 147 9.11 -3.40 -14.23
C VAL A 147 8.75 -1.96 -14.61
N ALA A 148 8.12 -1.18 -13.72
CA ALA A 148 7.83 0.22 -13.95
C ALA A 148 9.12 1.07 -14.05
N TYR A 149 10.13 0.78 -13.24
CA TYR A 149 11.46 1.39 -13.34
C TYR A 149 12.12 1.07 -14.68
N GLN A 150 12.13 -0.21 -15.08
CA GLN A 150 12.72 -0.65 -16.36
C GLN A 150 11.95 -0.12 -17.58
N ALA A 151 10.63 0.07 -17.45
CA ALA A 151 9.79 0.69 -18.48
C ALA A 151 9.95 2.22 -18.58
N GLY A 152 10.84 2.82 -17.77
CA GLY A 152 11.12 4.25 -17.81
C GLY A 152 10.01 5.13 -17.23
N LEU A 153 9.12 4.60 -16.37
CA LEU A 153 8.05 5.40 -15.75
C LEU A 153 8.58 6.35 -14.68
N GLY A 154 9.67 5.98 -14.01
CA GLY A 154 10.20 6.78 -12.91
C GLY A 154 11.44 6.16 -12.29
N TRP A 155 11.85 6.68 -11.12
CA TRP A 155 13.00 6.19 -10.37
C TRP A 155 12.58 5.69 -8.98
N PHE A 156 13.40 4.83 -8.38
CA PHE A 156 13.20 4.43 -6.98
C PHE A 156 13.56 5.57 -6.04
N GLY A 157 12.59 6.10 -5.33
CA GLY A 157 12.82 7.07 -4.27
C GLY A 157 13.54 6.46 -3.07
N LYS A 158 14.12 7.33 -2.22
CA LYS A 158 14.73 6.91 -0.95
C LYS A 158 13.73 6.25 0.00
N ASN A 159 12.41 6.45 -0.20
CA ASN A 159 11.33 5.77 0.51
C ASN A 159 10.91 4.43 -0.13
N SER A 160 11.68 3.89 -1.06
CA SER A 160 11.40 2.65 -1.81
C SER A 160 10.15 2.66 -2.70
N ASN A 161 9.45 3.78 -2.82
CA ASN A 161 8.39 3.91 -3.81
C ASN A 161 8.95 4.30 -5.17
N LEU A 162 8.24 3.96 -6.25
CA LEU A 162 8.53 4.51 -7.57
C LEU A 162 8.02 5.96 -7.61
N LEU A 163 8.88 6.88 -8.02
CA LEU A 163 8.58 8.29 -8.19
C LEU A 163 8.49 8.62 -9.67
N ILE A 164 7.34 9.09 -10.12
CA ILE A 164 7.11 9.57 -11.47
C ILE A 164 7.50 11.03 -11.54
N ALA A 165 8.29 11.42 -12.58
CA ALA A 165 8.79 12.77 -12.75
C ALA A 165 7.66 13.80 -12.74
N GLY A 166 7.75 14.78 -11.86
CA GLY A 166 6.74 15.82 -11.68
C GLY A 166 5.41 15.40 -11.05
N ALA A 167 5.21 14.09 -10.72
CA ALA A 167 3.95 13.58 -10.17
C ALA A 167 4.11 12.84 -8.82
N GLY A 168 5.34 12.46 -8.45
CA GLY A 168 5.60 11.82 -7.15
C GLY A 168 5.26 10.34 -7.12
N SER A 169 4.74 9.83 -5.99
CA SER A 169 4.62 8.39 -5.74
C SER A 169 3.19 7.88 -5.50
N TYR A 170 2.17 8.73 -5.56
CA TYR A 170 0.77 8.32 -5.38
C TYR A 170 0.20 7.62 -6.61
N PHE A 171 0.76 6.44 -6.92
CA PHE A 171 0.37 5.61 -8.05
C PHE A 171 0.26 4.14 -7.65
N VAL A 172 -0.84 3.49 -8.06
CA VAL A 172 -0.89 2.04 -8.17
C VAL A 172 -0.30 1.63 -9.51
N LEU A 173 0.43 0.51 -9.50
CA LEU A 173 1.16 -0.01 -10.64
C LEU A 173 0.63 -1.39 -11.01
N GLY A 174 0.67 -1.71 -12.29
CA GLY A 174 0.36 -3.02 -12.82
C GLY A 174 0.86 -3.16 -14.24
N CYS A 175 0.76 -4.34 -14.80
CA CYS A 175 1.32 -4.59 -16.12
C CYS A 175 0.52 -5.61 -16.93
N VAL A 176 0.83 -5.64 -18.23
CA VAL A 176 0.43 -6.67 -19.17
C VAL A 176 1.67 -7.37 -19.69
N VAL A 177 1.87 -8.63 -19.30
CA VAL A 177 2.93 -9.49 -19.83
C VAL A 177 2.45 -10.06 -21.17
N THR A 178 3.25 -9.89 -22.24
CA THR A 178 2.85 -10.31 -23.60
C THR A 178 3.99 -10.92 -24.38
N ASN A 179 3.63 -11.77 -25.36
CA ASN A 179 4.57 -12.29 -26.35
C ASN A 179 4.71 -11.37 -27.59
N ALA A 180 4.04 -10.23 -27.63
CA ALA A 180 4.24 -9.21 -28.65
C ALA A 180 5.67 -8.63 -28.54
N PRO A 181 6.41 -8.51 -29.65
CA PRO A 181 7.75 -7.94 -29.66
C PRO A 181 7.68 -6.42 -29.77
N LEU A 182 7.48 -5.74 -28.64
CA LEU A 182 7.34 -4.29 -28.56
C LEU A 182 8.69 -3.58 -28.41
N VAL A 183 8.70 -2.27 -28.65
CA VAL A 183 9.88 -1.43 -28.40
C VAL A 183 9.94 -1.13 -26.91
N VAL A 184 11.02 -1.57 -26.26
CA VAL A 184 11.26 -1.34 -24.83
C VAL A 184 11.91 0.02 -24.59
N ALA A 185 11.77 0.56 -23.37
CA ALA A 185 12.45 1.78 -22.97
C ALA A 185 13.98 1.61 -23.04
N ASP A 186 14.68 2.59 -23.59
CA ASP A 186 16.14 2.53 -23.77
C ASP A 186 16.91 2.51 -22.45
N LYS A 187 16.43 3.25 -21.47
CA LYS A 187 17.05 3.38 -20.14
C LYS A 187 16.04 3.77 -19.06
N PRO A 188 16.28 3.38 -17.80
CA PRO A 188 15.50 3.89 -16.67
C PRO A 188 15.69 5.41 -16.48
N VAL A 189 14.73 6.02 -15.74
CA VAL A 189 14.79 7.43 -15.36
C VAL A 189 15.88 7.64 -14.31
N GLU A 190 16.65 8.70 -14.42
CA GLU A 190 17.69 9.08 -13.46
C GLU A 190 17.11 9.43 -12.08
N ASP A 191 17.89 9.19 -11.01
CA ASP A 191 17.49 9.50 -9.64
C ASP A 191 17.28 11.02 -9.45
N GLY A 192 16.03 11.38 -9.14
CA GLY A 192 15.65 12.76 -8.86
C GLY A 192 15.66 13.12 -7.36
N CYS A 193 16.05 12.21 -6.47
CA CYS A 193 16.10 12.47 -5.02
C CYS A 193 17.29 13.35 -4.61
N GLY A 194 18.45 13.24 -5.26
CA GLY A 194 19.65 14.00 -4.92
C GLY A 194 19.98 13.98 -3.42
N SER A 195 20.21 15.15 -2.83
CA SER A 195 20.51 15.31 -1.39
C SER A 195 19.28 15.30 -0.47
N CYS A 196 18.05 15.24 -1.01
CA CYS A 196 16.82 15.26 -0.21
C CYS A 196 16.74 14.08 0.77
N ARG A 197 16.34 14.35 2.02
CA ARG A 197 16.18 13.35 3.10
C ARG A 197 14.80 13.38 3.76
N ARG A 198 13.86 14.17 3.27
CA ARG A 198 12.57 14.43 3.95
C ARG A 198 11.83 13.16 4.34
N CYS A 199 11.76 12.14 3.48
CA CYS A 199 11.07 10.90 3.79
C CYS A 199 11.78 10.06 4.88
N LEU A 200 13.13 10.13 4.97
CA LEU A 200 13.89 9.48 6.03
C LEU A 200 13.62 10.17 7.38
N ASP A 201 13.72 11.50 7.39
CA ASP A 201 13.63 12.31 8.61
C ASP A 201 12.18 12.34 9.15
N ASN A 202 11.17 12.21 8.28
CA ASN A 202 9.75 12.20 8.65
C ASN A 202 9.17 10.81 8.96
N CYS A 203 9.93 9.74 8.77
CA CYS A 203 9.44 8.40 9.08
C CYS A 203 9.27 8.23 10.60
N PRO A 204 8.04 8.07 11.14
CA PRO A 204 7.79 8.13 12.58
C PRO A 204 8.44 6.99 13.37
N THR A 205 8.79 5.91 12.67
CA THR A 205 9.43 4.72 13.26
C THR A 205 10.85 4.49 12.74
N GLN A 206 11.35 5.41 11.93
CA GLN A 206 12.68 5.29 11.29
C GLN A 206 12.85 3.96 10.53
N ALA A 207 11.79 3.51 9.86
CA ALA A 207 11.79 2.28 9.08
C ALA A 207 12.64 2.38 7.81
N ILE A 208 12.92 3.59 7.30
CA ILE A 208 13.81 3.82 6.15
C ILE A 208 15.25 3.86 6.67
N ILE A 209 15.90 2.70 6.73
CA ILE A 209 17.23 2.52 7.36
C ILE A 209 18.39 2.97 6.46
N ALA A 210 18.16 3.02 5.15
CA ALA A 210 19.09 3.57 4.15
C ALA A 210 18.27 4.01 2.92
N PRO A 211 18.81 4.85 2.02
CA PRO A 211 18.14 5.21 0.79
C PRO A 211 17.66 3.98 0.01
N GLY A 212 16.33 3.87 -0.20
CA GLY A 212 15.70 2.74 -0.89
C GLY A 212 15.63 1.43 -0.09
N VAL A 213 15.95 1.42 1.21
CA VAL A 213 15.91 0.23 2.05
C VAL A 213 14.94 0.43 3.22
N ILE A 214 13.87 -0.36 3.23
CA ILE A 214 12.86 -0.37 4.30
C ILE A 214 13.06 -1.59 5.20
N ASP A 215 13.09 -1.35 6.50
CA ASP A 215 12.94 -2.39 7.51
C ASP A 215 11.45 -2.58 7.83
N ALA A 216 10.86 -3.67 7.34
CA ALA A 216 9.45 -3.97 7.58
C ALA A 216 9.15 -4.28 9.07
N ASN A 217 10.18 -4.58 9.89
CA ASN A 217 10.00 -4.73 11.33
C ASN A 217 9.59 -3.41 12.01
N LYS A 218 9.79 -2.28 11.33
CA LYS A 218 9.48 -0.93 11.81
C LYS A 218 8.43 -0.21 10.97
N CYS A 219 8.19 -0.64 9.72
CA CYS A 219 7.30 0.07 8.80
C CYS A 219 5.84 -0.05 9.21
N LEU A 220 5.20 1.07 9.58
CA LEU A 220 3.78 1.09 10.00
C LEU A 220 2.84 0.50 8.93
N ALA A 221 3.13 0.67 7.64
CA ALA A 221 2.30 0.08 6.57
C ALA A 221 2.23 -1.45 6.69
N TRP A 222 3.31 -2.12 7.12
CA TRP A 222 3.30 -3.56 7.37
C TRP A 222 2.81 -3.92 8.77
N LEU A 223 3.24 -3.19 9.81
CA LEU A 223 2.86 -3.48 11.20
C LEU A 223 1.34 -3.41 11.43
N LEU A 224 0.64 -2.52 10.72
CA LEU A 224 -0.82 -2.41 10.75
C LEU A 224 -1.53 -3.62 10.13
N GLN A 225 -0.89 -4.30 9.18
CA GLN A 225 -1.42 -5.49 8.49
C GLN A 225 -0.96 -6.81 9.12
N LYS A 226 0.18 -6.81 9.82
CA LYS A 226 0.76 -7.98 10.43
C LYS A 226 -0.14 -8.52 11.56
N PRO A 227 -0.40 -9.84 11.64
CA PRO A 227 -1.10 -10.43 12.78
C PRO A 227 -0.25 -10.42 14.06
N GLY A 228 -0.90 -10.61 15.20
CA GLY A 228 -0.28 -10.69 16.52
C GLY A 228 -0.33 -9.39 17.32
N VAL A 229 0.46 -9.35 18.39
CA VAL A 229 0.60 -8.15 19.23
C VAL A 229 1.28 -7.05 18.46
N PHE A 230 0.72 -5.82 18.49
CA PHE A 230 1.39 -4.66 17.93
C PHE A 230 2.50 -4.23 18.89
N ASP A 231 3.71 -4.08 18.35
CA ASP A 231 4.90 -3.76 19.13
C ASP A 231 4.72 -2.43 19.88
N ARG A 232 5.05 -2.44 21.18
CA ARG A 232 4.90 -1.29 22.08
C ARG A 232 5.69 -0.07 21.64
N ASP A 233 6.90 -0.28 21.15
CA ASP A 233 7.81 0.79 20.73
C ASP A 233 7.22 1.65 19.63
N PHE A 234 6.28 1.10 18.86
CA PHE A 234 5.67 1.80 17.72
C PHE A 234 4.22 2.25 17.94
N ARG A 235 3.59 1.91 19.09
CA ARG A 235 2.19 2.26 19.36
C ARG A 235 1.95 3.76 19.42
N VAL A 236 2.84 4.52 20.03
CA VAL A 236 2.74 5.99 20.07
C VAL A 236 2.96 6.58 18.69
N ALA A 237 3.96 6.10 17.97
CA ALA A 237 4.28 6.51 16.61
C ALA A 237 3.19 6.15 15.58
N LEU A 238 2.35 5.15 15.86
CA LEU A 238 1.18 4.82 15.05
C LEU A 238 0.22 6.02 14.96
N GLY A 239 0.06 6.80 16.05
CA GLY A 239 -0.84 7.96 16.07
C GLY A 239 -2.28 7.59 15.81
N ASP A 240 -2.86 8.13 14.76
CA ASP A 240 -4.25 7.94 14.32
C ASP A 240 -4.40 6.97 13.11
N ARG A 241 -3.34 6.29 12.67
CA ARG A 241 -3.34 5.47 11.44
C ARG A 241 -3.98 4.10 11.68
N LEU A 242 -5.09 3.83 10.98
CA LEU A 242 -5.79 2.56 11.06
C LEU A 242 -5.23 1.52 10.09
N TYR A 243 -4.92 1.95 8.84
CA TYR A 243 -4.48 1.07 7.77
C TYR A 243 -3.57 1.82 6.78
N GLY A 244 -2.40 1.23 6.48
CA GLY A 244 -1.38 1.86 5.64
C GLY A 244 -0.70 3.07 6.32
N CYS A 245 0.27 3.66 5.62
CA CYS A 245 1.01 4.82 6.11
C CYS A 245 1.57 5.60 4.91
N ASP A 246 1.25 6.88 4.81
CA ASP A 246 1.68 7.76 3.73
C ASP A 246 2.76 8.78 4.13
N ASP A 247 3.23 8.78 5.38
CA ASP A 247 4.12 9.80 5.95
C ASP A 247 5.35 10.09 5.10
N CYS A 248 5.97 9.06 4.54
CA CYS A 248 7.13 9.23 3.66
C CYS A 248 6.77 9.77 2.27
N GLN A 249 5.51 9.68 1.85
CA GLN A 249 4.99 10.20 0.59
C GLN A 249 4.46 11.62 0.76
N GLU A 250 3.81 11.94 1.88
CA GLU A 250 3.24 13.25 2.20
C GLU A 250 4.29 14.37 2.26
N VAL A 251 5.51 14.04 2.63
CA VAL A 251 6.61 15.03 2.68
C VAL A 251 7.48 15.05 1.41
N CYS A 252 7.19 14.17 0.46
CA CYS A 252 7.99 14.04 -0.77
C CYS A 252 7.73 15.23 -1.71
N PRO A 253 8.75 16.05 -2.06
CA PRO A 253 8.52 17.28 -2.81
C PRO A 253 7.83 17.11 -4.18
N PRO A 254 8.14 16.07 -5.00
CA PRO A 254 7.37 15.81 -6.22
C PRO A 254 5.90 15.52 -5.95
N THR A 255 5.60 14.68 -4.94
CA THR A 255 4.24 14.32 -4.55
C THR A 255 3.44 15.56 -4.09
N VAL A 256 4.00 16.35 -3.18
CA VAL A 256 3.36 17.57 -2.66
C VAL A 256 3.08 18.58 -3.78
N ARG A 257 4.01 18.75 -4.71
CA ARG A 257 3.80 19.68 -5.85
C ARG A 257 2.73 19.18 -6.82
N PHE A 258 2.67 17.88 -7.04
CA PHE A 258 1.64 17.28 -7.92
C PHE A 258 0.26 17.39 -7.30
N GLU A 259 0.11 17.02 -6.03
CA GLU A 259 -1.14 17.13 -5.28
C GLU A 259 -1.70 18.56 -5.30
N LYS A 260 -0.85 19.57 -5.05
CA LYS A 260 -1.26 20.98 -5.12
C LYS A 260 -1.73 21.41 -6.52
N ARG A 261 -1.09 20.91 -7.57
CA ARG A 261 -1.50 21.26 -8.96
C ARG A 261 -2.82 20.60 -9.33
N THR A 262 -3.02 19.34 -8.97
CA THR A 262 -4.24 18.60 -9.31
C THR A 262 -5.44 19.10 -8.53
N SER A 263 -5.26 19.56 -7.28
CA SER A 263 -6.34 20.14 -6.48
C SER A 263 -6.87 21.48 -7.01
N VAL A 264 -6.03 22.27 -7.69
CA VAL A 264 -6.45 23.55 -8.31
C VAL A 264 -7.23 23.34 -9.60
N ILE A 265 -6.99 22.23 -10.29
CA ILE A 265 -7.64 21.91 -11.58
C ILE A 265 -9.01 21.22 -11.36
N ALA A 266 -9.25 20.69 -10.17
CA ALA A 266 -10.45 19.92 -9.83
C ALA A 266 -11.67 20.80 -9.48
N ASP A 267 -11.97 21.86 -10.25
CA ASP A 267 -13.30 22.51 -10.25
C ASP A 267 -14.38 21.65 -10.97
N GLU A 268 -13.98 20.51 -11.53
CA GLU A 268 -14.93 19.50 -12.02
C GLU A 268 -15.36 18.60 -10.85
N PRO A 269 -16.67 18.30 -10.71
CA PRO A 269 -17.13 17.38 -9.68
C PRO A 269 -16.49 16.02 -9.91
N VAL A 270 -15.59 15.62 -8.99
CA VAL A 270 -14.96 14.31 -8.98
C VAL A 270 -16.08 13.27 -9.00
N LYS A 271 -16.12 12.41 -10.02
CA LYS A 271 -17.20 11.42 -10.22
C LYS A 271 -17.43 10.48 -9.03
N HIS A 272 -16.43 10.35 -8.14
CA HIS A 272 -16.53 9.70 -6.84
C HIS A 272 -15.69 10.51 -5.85
N ASP A 273 -16.30 11.01 -4.77
CA ASP A 273 -15.55 11.67 -3.71
C ASP A 273 -14.88 10.62 -2.80
N ASP A 274 -13.78 10.06 -3.28
CA ASP A 274 -12.99 9.07 -2.56
C ASP A 274 -12.52 9.58 -1.18
N ARG A 275 -12.50 10.91 -0.97
CA ARG A 275 -12.12 11.56 0.30
C ARG A 275 -13.02 11.19 1.46
N ALA A 276 -14.29 10.79 1.19
CA ALA A 276 -15.19 10.29 2.22
C ALA A 276 -14.64 9.09 2.99
N ASN A 277 -13.74 8.30 2.34
CA ASN A 277 -13.13 7.11 2.92
C ASN A 277 -11.77 7.38 3.59
N ALA A 278 -11.32 8.64 3.65
CA ALA A 278 -10.02 9.00 4.23
C ALA A 278 -9.96 8.78 5.75
N TRP A 279 -11.11 8.87 6.40
CA TRP A 279 -11.26 8.74 7.82
C TRP A 279 -12.29 7.67 8.17
N VAL A 280 -11.98 6.86 9.16
CA VAL A 280 -12.84 5.79 9.66
C VAL A 280 -13.11 6.02 11.15
N SER A 281 -14.36 5.93 11.58
CA SER A 281 -14.72 6.05 12.99
C SER A 281 -14.12 4.90 13.81
N VAL A 282 -13.31 5.23 14.82
CA VAL A 282 -12.76 4.27 15.78
C VAL A 282 -13.88 3.54 16.52
N GLN A 283 -14.93 4.25 16.90
CA GLN A 283 -16.12 3.69 17.52
C GLN A 283 -16.76 2.63 16.64
N LYS A 284 -16.93 2.90 15.34
CA LYS A 284 -17.52 1.97 14.39
C LYS A 284 -16.72 0.65 14.33
N ILE A 285 -15.38 0.74 14.23
CA ILE A 285 -14.50 -0.45 14.22
C ILE A 285 -14.64 -1.28 15.48
N LEU A 286 -14.76 -0.62 16.65
CA LEU A 286 -14.82 -1.31 17.94
C LEU A 286 -16.23 -1.85 18.30
N LEU A 287 -17.29 -1.36 17.66
CA LEU A 287 -18.66 -1.80 17.95
C LEU A 287 -19.25 -2.74 16.91
N ALA A 288 -18.84 -2.65 15.65
CA ALA A 288 -19.36 -3.47 14.57
C ALA A 288 -19.00 -4.96 14.76
N ASP A 289 -19.87 -5.86 14.28
CA ASP A 289 -19.58 -7.28 14.18
C ASP A 289 -18.59 -7.60 13.05
N ASP A 290 -18.11 -8.85 12.99
CA ASP A 290 -17.10 -9.29 12.04
C ASP A 290 -17.61 -9.25 10.60
N GLU A 291 -18.86 -9.63 10.36
CA GLU A 291 -19.46 -9.64 9.03
C GLU A 291 -19.54 -8.23 8.45
N SER A 292 -20.01 -7.27 9.25
CA SER A 292 -20.08 -5.86 8.89
C SER A 292 -18.71 -5.28 8.55
N LEU A 293 -17.68 -5.56 9.35
CA LEU A 293 -16.31 -5.12 9.10
C LEU A 293 -15.73 -5.74 7.82
N LEU A 294 -15.94 -7.03 7.59
CA LEU A 294 -15.46 -7.70 6.37
C LEU A 294 -16.22 -7.28 5.13
N LYS A 295 -17.50 -6.92 5.24
CA LYS A 295 -18.27 -6.35 4.14
C LYS A 295 -17.72 -4.97 3.72
N GLU A 296 -17.39 -4.13 4.68
CA GLU A 296 -16.92 -2.76 4.43
C GLU A 296 -15.43 -2.70 4.06
N PHE A 297 -14.58 -3.37 4.83
CA PHE A 297 -13.12 -3.31 4.69
C PHE A 297 -12.51 -4.56 4.05
N GLY A 298 -13.32 -5.47 3.56
CA GLY A 298 -12.85 -6.75 3.04
C GLY A 298 -12.03 -6.67 1.76
N ALA A 299 -12.00 -5.52 1.07
CA ALA A 299 -11.08 -5.24 -0.02
C ALA A 299 -9.64 -4.99 0.48
N TRP A 300 -9.45 -4.63 1.75
CA TRP A 300 -8.13 -4.49 2.34
C TRP A 300 -7.50 -5.85 2.63
N TYR A 301 -6.16 -5.90 2.65
CA TYR A 301 -5.49 -7.08 3.16
C TYR A 301 -5.68 -7.18 4.67
N ILE A 302 -6.50 -8.13 5.09
CA ILE A 302 -6.74 -8.47 6.49
C ILE A 302 -6.24 -9.90 6.70
N ALA A 303 -5.20 -10.07 7.51
CA ALA A 303 -4.56 -11.37 7.74
C ALA A 303 -5.59 -12.41 8.18
N ASN A 304 -5.65 -13.55 7.48
CA ASN A 304 -6.61 -14.63 7.69
C ASN A 304 -8.10 -14.20 7.63
N ARG A 305 -8.40 -13.03 7.03
CA ARG A 305 -9.74 -12.44 7.02
C ARG A 305 -10.34 -12.25 8.42
N ASP A 306 -9.49 -11.98 9.42
CA ASP A 306 -9.90 -11.80 10.82
C ASP A 306 -9.92 -10.31 11.20
N PRO A 307 -11.11 -9.68 11.37
CA PRO A 307 -11.26 -8.26 11.67
C PRO A 307 -10.64 -7.83 13.01
N LYS A 308 -10.26 -8.77 13.87
CA LYS A 308 -9.59 -8.41 15.14
C LYS A 308 -8.33 -7.57 14.91
N TRP A 309 -7.68 -7.67 13.77
CA TRP A 309 -6.50 -6.84 13.45
C TRP A 309 -6.85 -5.37 13.27
N LEU A 310 -8.03 -5.07 12.72
CA LEU A 310 -8.55 -3.70 12.66
C LEU A 310 -8.90 -3.19 14.06
N ARG A 311 -9.57 -4.03 14.89
CA ARG A 311 -9.90 -3.67 16.28
C ARG A 311 -8.65 -3.47 17.13
N ARG A 312 -7.61 -4.32 16.94
CA ARG A 312 -6.30 -4.14 17.58
C ARG A 312 -5.72 -2.77 17.28
N ASN A 313 -5.68 -2.37 16.00
CA ASN A 313 -5.18 -1.07 15.58
C ASN A 313 -6.04 0.06 16.17
N ALA A 314 -7.37 -0.07 16.14
CA ALA A 314 -8.31 0.90 16.68
C ALA A 314 -8.13 1.11 18.19
N LEU A 315 -7.81 0.05 18.97
CA LEU A 315 -7.50 0.16 20.40
C LEU A 315 -6.22 0.96 20.65
N VAL A 316 -5.16 0.74 19.85
CA VAL A 316 -3.95 1.56 19.94
C VAL A 316 -4.24 3.03 19.61
N ILE A 317 -5.03 3.27 18.56
CA ILE A 317 -5.47 4.62 18.20
C ILE A 317 -6.25 5.25 19.34
N LEU A 318 -7.18 4.51 19.95
CA LEU A 318 -7.98 5.01 21.08
C LEU A 318 -7.10 5.48 22.23
N GLY A 319 -6.01 4.75 22.55
CA GLY A 319 -5.02 5.17 23.55
C GLY A 319 -4.23 6.41 23.14
N ASN A 320 -4.04 6.64 21.83
CA ASN A 320 -3.32 7.83 21.34
C ASN A 320 -4.17 9.09 21.27
N ILE A 321 -5.41 9.01 20.76
CA ILE A 321 -6.24 10.17 20.47
C ILE A 321 -7.48 10.30 21.36
N GLY A 322 -7.84 9.27 22.15
CA GLY A 322 -8.98 9.27 23.04
C GLY A 322 -8.89 10.33 24.15
N ASP A 323 -10.04 10.71 24.67
CA ASP A 323 -10.17 11.59 25.85
C ASP A 323 -10.67 10.74 27.04
N ALA A 324 -9.91 10.76 28.15
CA ALA A 324 -10.26 10.01 29.37
C ALA A 324 -11.59 10.48 30.00
N ASN A 325 -12.05 11.69 29.69
CA ASN A 325 -13.32 12.24 30.17
C ASN A 325 -14.51 11.90 29.25
N ASP A 326 -14.25 11.35 28.08
CA ASP A 326 -15.32 10.94 27.18
C ASP A 326 -15.90 9.59 27.63
N LYS A 327 -17.19 9.60 27.98
CA LYS A 327 -17.92 8.42 28.44
C LYS A 327 -17.84 7.25 27.45
N LEU A 328 -17.90 7.53 26.16
CA LEU A 328 -17.79 6.52 25.11
C LEU A 328 -16.40 5.85 25.12
N VAL A 329 -15.33 6.63 25.27
CA VAL A 329 -13.94 6.10 25.36
C VAL A 329 -13.82 5.15 26.56
N VAL A 330 -14.35 5.58 27.72
CA VAL A 330 -14.35 4.76 28.94
C VAL A 330 -15.12 3.46 28.76
N GLU A 331 -16.33 3.51 28.19
CA GLU A 331 -17.18 2.34 27.92
C GLU A 331 -16.51 1.36 26.94
N LEU A 332 -15.90 1.86 25.87
CA LEU A 332 -15.17 1.04 24.91
C LEU A 332 -13.98 0.33 25.56
N LEU A 333 -13.18 1.06 26.34
CA LEU A 333 -12.02 0.48 27.02
C LEU A 333 -12.47 -0.53 28.09
N GLN A 334 -13.51 -0.25 28.85
CA GLN A 334 -14.06 -1.19 29.82
C GLN A 334 -14.52 -2.50 29.14
N LYS A 335 -15.21 -2.41 27.99
CA LYS A 335 -15.63 -3.54 27.18
C LYS A 335 -14.43 -4.38 26.76
N TYR A 336 -13.37 -3.73 26.24
CA TYR A 336 -12.23 -4.43 25.68
C TYR A 336 -11.19 -4.89 26.71
N CYS A 337 -11.09 -4.26 27.88
CA CYS A 337 -10.31 -4.77 29.01
C CYS A 337 -10.89 -6.09 29.57
N ASN A 338 -12.18 -6.38 29.30
CA ASN A 338 -12.85 -7.62 29.66
C ASN A 338 -13.10 -8.55 28.45
N HIS A 339 -12.46 -8.31 27.30
CA HIS A 339 -12.73 -9.05 26.08
C HIS A 339 -12.14 -10.47 26.14
N GLY A 340 -12.81 -11.46 25.51
CA GLY A 340 -12.37 -12.85 25.47
C GLY A 340 -11.02 -13.09 24.77
N ASP A 341 -10.68 -12.31 23.74
CA ASP A 341 -9.39 -12.39 23.02
C ASP A 341 -8.29 -11.64 23.77
N ALA A 342 -7.23 -12.33 24.15
CA ALA A 342 -6.11 -11.77 24.92
C ALA A 342 -5.34 -10.67 24.19
N ILE A 343 -5.23 -10.75 22.85
CA ILE A 343 -4.58 -9.71 22.07
C ILE A 343 -5.37 -8.41 22.16
N LEU A 344 -6.70 -8.47 22.01
CA LEU A 344 -7.54 -7.27 22.14
C LEU A 344 -7.52 -6.73 23.57
N ARG A 345 -7.58 -7.63 24.60
CA ARG A 345 -7.45 -7.20 26.01
C ARG A 345 -6.12 -6.46 26.26
N SER A 346 -5.01 -7.03 25.83
CA SER A 346 -3.68 -6.42 26.05
C SER A 346 -3.58 -5.01 25.47
N HIS A 347 -4.14 -4.78 24.27
CA HIS A 347 -4.12 -3.45 23.66
C HIS A 347 -5.09 -2.48 24.34
N ALA A 348 -6.22 -2.98 24.87
CA ALA A 348 -7.14 -2.16 25.69
C ALA A 348 -6.49 -1.76 27.03
N VAL A 349 -5.78 -2.70 27.68
CA VAL A 349 -5.00 -2.42 28.89
C VAL A 349 -3.97 -1.31 28.65
N TRP A 350 -3.21 -1.42 27.54
CA TRP A 350 -2.27 -0.37 27.14
C TRP A 350 -2.97 0.98 26.93
N ALA A 351 -4.07 0.99 26.21
CA ALA A 351 -4.81 2.22 25.90
C ALA A 351 -5.41 2.85 27.17
N ALA A 352 -6.00 2.04 28.06
CA ALA A 352 -6.54 2.51 29.35
C ALA A 352 -5.46 3.12 30.24
N ALA A 353 -4.32 2.42 30.39
CA ALA A 353 -3.20 2.93 31.18
C ALA A 353 -2.64 4.24 30.62
N ARG A 354 -2.48 4.34 29.27
CA ARG A 354 -2.01 5.54 28.60
C ARG A 354 -2.93 6.75 28.81
N LEU A 355 -4.22 6.52 28.94
CA LEU A 355 -5.21 7.56 29.24
C LEU A 355 -5.39 7.81 30.77
N GLY A 356 -4.63 7.13 31.63
CA GLY A 356 -4.75 7.27 33.09
C GLY A 356 -5.97 6.56 33.69
N LEU A 357 -6.68 5.74 32.91
CA LEU A 357 -7.89 5.01 33.33
C LEU A 357 -7.53 3.66 34.02
N ASN A 358 -6.60 3.71 34.98
CA ASN A 358 -6.07 2.51 35.66
C ASN A 358 -7.15 1.69 36.40
N HIS A 359 -8.27 2.30 36.77
CA HIS A 359 -9.39 1.59 37.39
C HIS A 359 -10.11 0.62 36.45
N LEU A 360 -9.85 0.67 35.13
CA LEU A 360 -10.40 -0.26 34.14
C LEU A 360 -9.52 -1.50 33.95
N LEU A 361 -8.28 -1.49 34.49
CA LEU A 361 -7.35 -2.59 34.32
C LEU A 361 -7.87 -3.85 35.05
N PRO A 362 -7.66 -5.07 34.49
CA PRO A 362 -8.11 -6.30 35.13
C PRO A 362 -7.42 -6.51 36.48
N VAL A 363 -8.21 -6.85 37.49
CA VAL A 363 -7.73 -7.14 38.85
C VAL A 363 -7.03 -8.52 38.91
N SER A 364 -7.48 -9.47 38.10
CA SER A 364 -6.91 -10.81 37.93
C SER A 364 -6.79 -11.12 36.43
N GLU A 365 -5.70 -11.73 36.04
CA GLU A 365 -5.41 -12.14 34.68
C GLU A 365 -4.50 -13.37 34.69
N ASP A 366 -4.67 -14.29 33.77
CA ASP A 366 -3.88 -15.51 33.64
C ASP A 366 -3.21 -15.65 32.25
N ASP A 367 -3.59 -14.83 31.28
CA ASP A 367 -2.99 -14.84 29.95
C ASP A 367 -1.66 -14.07 29.92
N GLU A 368 -0.59 -14.75 29.48
CA GLU A 368 0.77 -14.18 29.46
C GLU A 368 0.91 -12.94 28.56
N ILE A 369 0.09 -12.79 27.50
CA ILE A 369 0.10 -11.60 26.65
C ILE A 369 -0.36 -10.38 27.44
N VAL A 370 -1.44 -10.53 28.21
CA VAL A 370 -2.00 -9.44 29.02
C VAL A 370 -1.14 -9.20 30.26
N LEU A 371 -0.64 -10.25 30.91
CA LEU A 371 0.31 -10.12 32.04
C LEU A 371 1.57 -9.37 31.62
N ALA A 372 2.11 -9.66 30.42
CA ALA A 372 3.25 -8.92 29.90
C ALA A 372 2.93 -7.44 29.67
N GLU A 373 1.68 -7.11 29.31
CA GLU A 373 1.23 -5.71 29.16
C GLU A 373 1.11 -5.01 30.51
N LEU A 374 0.53 -5.69 31.52
CA LEU A 374 0.38 -5.15 32.89
C LEU A 374 1.74 -4.88 33.58
N ARG A 375 2.77 -5.71 33.28
CA ARG A 375 4.13 -5.54 33.82
C ARG A 375 4.86 -4.32 33.24
N ALA A 376 4.43 -3.78 32.10
CA ALA A 376 5.12 -2.69 31.38
C ALA A 376 4.11 -1.65 30.86
N LEU A 377 3.33 -1.10 31.78
CA LEU A 377 2.33 -0.08 31.45
C LEU A 377 3.00 1.19 30.88
N PRO A 378 2.37 1.87 29.91
CA PRO A 378 2.89 3.11 29.36
C PRO A 378 2.77 4.26 30.35
N SER A 379 3.55 5.33 30.12
CA SER A 379 3.31 6.62 30.78
C SER A 379 1.96 7.18 30.35
N VAL A 380 1.29 7.86 31.27
CA VAL A 380 0.07 8.61 31.01
C VAL A 380 0.37 9.69 29.97
N LYS A 381 -0.54 9.88 29.03
CA LYS A 381 -0.45 10.82 27.91
C LYS A 381 -0.46 12.29 28.37
#